data_2f03fcb4f69905bd39f9de8a020a6386
#
_entry.id   2f03fcb4f69905bd39f9de8a020a6386
#
_cell.length_a   1.000
_cell.length_b   1.000
_cell.length_c   1.000
_cell.angle_alpha   90.00
_cell.angle_beta   90.00
_cell.angle_gamma   90.00
#
_symmetry.space_group_name_H-M   'P 1'
#
loop_
_entity.id
_entity.type
_entity.pdbx_description
1 polymer ?
#
loop_
_entity_poly.entity_id
_entity_poly.type
_entity_poly.pdbx_seq_one_letter_code
_entity_poly.pdbx_strand_id
1 'polypeptide(L)'
;DHWCESVLVRYHDFFQKVETSPLNYSQSLSVINGEDNVLVLAGAGSGKTSVLVARAGWLILRGLAKPEQILLLAFGRKAADEMNGRIHSRLQQDIEAKTFHALALHIIREGSKKSPVISELETDTQKRQTLLLNEWREQCSAKKAQAKGWREWLSEELQWEIPDGEFWKDEKISTKVTARLDRWLSLMRMHGGSQ
;
A
#
# COMPACT_ATOMS: atom_id res chain seq x y z
N ASP A 1 -4.29 28.17 -23.73
CA ASP A 1 -4.51 27.61 -25.06
C ASP A 1 -5.98 27.65 -25.44
N HIS A 2 -6.29 28.24 -26.60
CA HIS A 2 -7.67 28.45 -27.05
C HIS A 2 -8.51 27.15 -27.10
N TRP A 3 -7.87 25.99 -27.36
CA TRP A 3 -8.54 24.69 -27.31
C TRP A 3 -9.01 24.34 -25.91
N CYS A 4 -8.18 24.50 -24.90
CA CYS A 4 -8.56 24.20 -23.51
C CYS A 4 -9.74 25.05 -23.07
N GLU A 5 -9.73 26.35 -23.37
CA GLU A 5 -10.83 27.25 -23.05
C GLU A 5 -12.15 26.82 -23.72
N SER A 6 -12.08 26.48 -25.00
CA SER A 6 -13.26 26.02 -25.73
C SER A 6 -13.85 24.73 -25.16
N VAL A 7 -13.00 23.79 -24.72
CA VAL A 7 -13.41 22.55 -24.07
C VAL A 7 -14.04 22.83 -22.72
N LEU A 8 -13.42 23.67 -21.88
CA LEU A 8 -13.96 24.01 -20.56
C LEU A 8 -15.31 24.70 -20.64
N VAL A 9 -15.51 25.58 -21.60
CA VAL A 9 -16.82 26.23 -21.88
C VAL A 9 -17.83 25.17 -22.32
N ARG A 10 -17.48 24.34 -23.31
CA ARG A 10 -18.40 23.33 -23.87
C ARG A 10 -18.86 22.30 -22.85
N TYR A 11 -17.98 21.91 -21.91
CA TYR A 11 -18.26 20.91 -20.89
C TYR A 11 -18.39 21.51 -19.48
N HIS A 12 -18.75 22.78 -19.39
CA HIS A 12 -18.90 23.50 -18.12
C HIS A 12 -19.73 22.73 -17.09
N ASP A 13 -20.89 22.21 -17.50
CA ASP A 13 -21.78 21.46 -16.61
C ASP A 13 -21.13 20.20 -16.01
N PHE A 14 -20.28 19.52 -16.75
CA PHE A 14 -19.52 18.38 -16.24
C PHE A 14 -18.61 18.80 -15.10
N PHE A 15 -17.79 19.85 -15.29
CA PHE A 15 -16.86 20.33 -14.29
C PHE A 15 -17.53 20.93 -13.05
N GLN A 16 -18.76 21.40 -13.18
CA GLN A 16 -19.57 21.89 -12.05
C GLN A 16 -20.17 20.75 -11.22
N LYS A 17 -20.44 19.58 -11.82
CA LYS A 17 -21.25 18.52 -11.21
C LYS A 17 -20.47 17.23 -10.89
N VAL A 18 -19.30 17.04 -11.48
CA VAL A 18 -18.50 15.81 -11.34
C VAL A 18 -18.03 15.56 -9.91
N GLU A 19 -17.92 16.59 -9.11
CA GLU A 19 -17.57 16.53 -7.68
C GLU A 19 -18.53 17.35 -6.82
N THR A 20 -18.44 17.20 -5.51
CA THR A 20 -19.28 17.96 -4.54
C THR A 20 -19.06 19.45 -4.65
N SER A 21 -17.82 19.86 -4.87
CA SER A 21 -17.44 21.25 -5.13
C SER A 21 -16.94 21.34 -6.57
N PRO A 22 -17.31 22.40 -7.31
CA PRO A 22 -16.82 22.61 -8.67
C PRO A 22 -15.31 22.55 -8.76
N LEU A 23 -14.78 21.93 -9.80
CA LEU A 23 -13.34 21.93 -10.05
C LEU A 23 -12.89 23.33 -10.44
N ASN A 24 -11.77 23.77 -9.85
CA ASN A 24 -11.16 25.01 -10.26
C ASN A 24 -10.47 24.90 -11.64
N TYR A 25 -10.03 26.00 -12.19
CA TYR A 25 -9.44 26.06 -13.52
C TYR A 25 -8.24 25.11 -13.69
N SER A 26 -7.29 25.09 -12.75
CA SER A 26 -6.10 24.21 -12.81
C SER A 26 -6.46 22.75 -12.69
N GLN A 27 -7.44 22.40 -11.84
CA GLN A 27 -7.95 21.03 -11.72
C GLN A 27 -8.62 20.60 -13.02
N SER A 28 -9.46 21.45 -13.61
CA SER A 28 -10.14 21.17 -14.89
C SER A 28 -9.15 20.99 -16.04
N LEU A 29 -8.09 21.81 -16.12
CA LEU A 29 -7.00 21.63 -17.08
C LEU A 29 -6.31 20.28 -16.91
N SER A 30 -6.04 19.85 -15.67
CA SER A 30 -5.44 18.55 -15.39
C SER A 30 -6.34 17.39 -15.84
N VAL A 31 -7.67 17.56 -15.77
CA VAL A 31 -8.65 16.57 -16.22
C VAL A 31 -8.68 16.44 -17.73
N ILE A 32 -8.62 17.53 -18.49
CA ILE A 32 -8.73 17.51 -19.96
C ILE A 32 -7.42 17.25 -20.70
N ASN A 33 -6.29 17.21 -19.98
CA ASN A 33 -4.98 16.99 -20.58
C ASN A 33 -4.98 15.72 -21.45
N GLY A 34 -4.54 15.83 -22.70
CA GLY A 34 -4.54 14.77 -23.70
C GLY A 34 -3.26 13.95 -23.79
N GLU A 35 -2.25 14.26 -22.95
CA GLU A 35 -0.97 13.54 -22.99
C GLU A 35 -1.10 12.11 -22.43
N ASP A 36 -0.30 11.19 -22.96
CA ASP A 36 -0.28 9.79 -22.52
C ASP A 36 0.22 9.64 -21.08
N ASN A 37 1.17 10.50 -20.68
CA ASN A 37 1.75 10.51 -19.34
C ASN A 37 1.58 11.89 -18.70
N VAL A 38 0.82 11.97 -17.63
CA VAL A 38 0.53 13.22 -16.92
C VAL A 38 0.94 13.11 -15.46
N LEU A 39 1.80 14.00 -15.00
CA LEU A 39 2.15 14.16 -13.60
C LEU A 39 1.47 15.41 -13.03
N VAL A 40 0.62 15.23 -12.03
CA VAL A 40 -0.05 16.33 -11.31
C VAL A 40 0.62 16.54 -9.95
N LEU A 41 1.32 17.66 -9.79
CA LEU A 41 1.92 18.05 -8.52
C LEU A 41 0.92 18.89 -7.72
N ALA A 42 0.61 18.42 -6.53
CA ALA A 42 -0.43 19.04 -5.72
C ALA A 42 -0.19 18.81 -4.21
N GLY A 43 -0.38 19.84 -3.41
CA GLY A 43 -0.25 19.79 -1.95
C GLY A 43 -1.33 18.93 -1.26
N ALA A 44 -1.22 18.74 0.05
CA ALA A 44 -2.27 18.10 0.83
C ALA A 44 -3.56 18.94 0.78
N GLY A 45 -4.71 18.28 0.65
CA GLY A 45 -6.02 18.99 0.58
C GLY A 45 -6.34 19.68 -0.74
N SER A 46 -5.46 19.65 -1.73
CA SER A 46 -5.64 20.34 -3.03
C SER A 46 -6.65 19.67 -3.98
N GLY A 47 -7.31 18.60 -3.58
CA GLY A 47 -8.29 17.89 -4.41
C GLY A 47 -7.72 16.87 -5.41
N LYS A 48 -6.54 16.29 -5.15
CA LYS A 48 -5.93 15.25 -6.01
C LYS A 48 -6.90 14.11 -6.35
N THR A 49 -7.59 13.58 -5.34
CA THR A 49 -8.58 12.51 -5.53
C THR A 49 -9.74 12.96 -6.41
N SER A 50 -10.20 14.20 -6.25
CA SER A 50 -11.27 14.78 -7.08
C SER A 50 -10.84 14.87 -8.54
N VAL A 51 -9.60 15.28 -8.80
CA VAL A 51 -9.05 15.32 -10.17
C VAL A 51 -8.98 13.92 -10.80
N LEU A 52 -8.54 12.90 -10.03
CA LEU A 52 -8.48 11.51 -10.53
C LEU A 52 -9.86 10.96 -10.87
N VAL A 53 -10.86 11.14 -9.99
CA VAL A 53 -12.23 10.71 -10.23
C VAL A 53 -12.84 11.45 -11.42
N ALA A 54 -12.64 12.78 -11.49
CA ALA A 54 -13.10 13.57 -12.62
C ALA A 54 -12.40 13.16 -13.93
N ARG A 55 -11.12 12.84 -13.90
CA ARG A 55 -10.39 12.33 -15.08
C ARG A 55 -10.99 11.03 -15.61
N ALA A 56 -11.31 10.09 -14.72
CA ALA A 56 -11.98 8.85 -15.10
C ALA A 56 -13.34 9.13 -15.76
N GLY A 57 -14.15 9.99 -15.14
CA GLY A 57 -15.43 10.42 -15.73
C GLY A 57 -15.29 11.13 -17.07
N TRP A 58 -14.24 11.97 -17.22
CA TRP A 58 -13.94 12.64 -18.47
C TRP A 58 -13.59 11.69 -19.61
N LEU A 59 -12.73 10.69 -19.35
CA LEU A 59 -12.35 9.69 -20.33
C LEU A 59 -13.57 8.93 -20.88
N ILE A 60 -14.51 8.57 -20.00
CA ILE A 60 -15.74 7.88 -20.37
C ILE A 60 -16.67 8.81 -21.14
N LEU A 61 -16.91 10.03 -20.63
CA LEU A 61 -17.75 11.05 -21.28
C LEU A 61 -17.31 11.34 -22.72
N ARG A 62 -16.00 11.32 -22.95
CA ARG A 62 -15.42 11.56 -24.27
C ARG A 62 -15.33 10.30 -25.13
N GLY A 63 -15.71 9.14 -24.62
CA GLY A 63 -15.57 7.86 -25.32
C GLY A 63 -14.11 7.45 -25.56
N LEU A 64 -13.16 7.98 -24.77
CA LEU A 64 -11.73 7.69 -24.89
C LEU A 64 -11.34 6.39 -24.18
N ALA A 65 -12.12 6.00 -23.17
CA ALA A 65 -11.97 4.74 -22.48
C ALA A 65 -13.32 4.23 -21.99
N LYS A 66 -13.47 2.92 -21.91
CA LYS A 66 -14.60 2.28 -21.27
C LYS A 66 -14.31 2.08 -19.77
N PRO A 67 -15.32 1.94 -18.89
CA PRO A 67 -15.11 1.73 -17.45
C PRO A 67 -14.11 0.60 -17.15
N GLU A 68 -14.23 -0.53 -17.81
CA GLU A 68 -13.36 -1.71 -17.64
C GLU A 68 -11.90 -1.51 -18.08
N GLN A 69 -11.62 -0.43 -18.79
CA GLN A 69 -10.26 -0.07 -19.22
C GLN A 69 -9.60 0.93 -18.28
N ILE A 70 -10.31 1.38 -17.24
CA ILE A 70 -9.81 2.36 -16.28
C ILE A 70 -9.45 1.66 -14.97
N LEU A 71 -8.19 1.77 -14.56
CA LEU A 71 -7.71 1.31 -13.27
C LEU A 71 -7.30 2.51 -12.42
N LEU A 72 -7.90 2.66 -11.28
CA LEU A 72 -7.51 3.64 -10.27
C LEU A 72 -6.73 2.95 -9.15
N LEU A 73 -5.59 3.51 -8.78
CA LEU A 73 -4.74 2.96 -7.72
C LEU A 73 -4.60 3.95 -6.58
N ALA A 74 -4.77 3.44 -5.37
CA ALA A 74 -4.56 4.17 -4.13
C ALA A 74 -3.47 3.50 -3.29
N PHE A 75 -2.77 4.28 -2.48
CA PHE A 75 -1.73 3.75 -1.61
C PHE A 75 -2.30 2.86 -0.50
N GLY A 76 -3.42 3.23 0.10
CA GLY A 76 -4.02 2.51 1.22
C GLY A 76 -5.51 2.20 1.02
N ARG A 77 -6.03 1.23 1.78
CA ARG A 77 -7.42 0.78 1.72
C ARG A 77 -8.42 1.93 1.91
N LYS A 78 -8.23 2.75 2.95
CA LYS A 78 -9.11 3.88 3.24
C LYS A 78 -9.23 4.85 2.06
N ALA A 79 -8.12 5.12 1.36
CA ALA A 79 -8.12 5.98 0.18
C ALA A 79 -8.81 5.31 -1.02
N ALA A 80 -8.64 3.99 -1.20
CA ALA A 80 -9.36 3.24 -2.23
C ALA A 80 -10.87 3.23 -1.97
N ASP A 81 -11.30 2.98 -0.73
CA ASP A 81 -12.70 2.95 -0.34
C ASP A 81 -13.37 4.33 -0.52
N GLU A 82 -12.68 5.41 -0.14
CA GLU A 82 -13.15 6.78 -0.37
C GLU A 82 -13.30 7.07 -1.87
N MET A 83 -12.34 6.65 -2.68
CA MET A 83 -12.37 6.83 -4.13
C MET A 83 -13.53 6.05 -4.75
N ASN A 84 -13.74 4.79 -4.34
CA ASN A 84 -14.87 3.96 -4.77
C ASN A 84 -16.24 4.59 -4.42
N GLY A 85 -16.37 5.12 -3.19
CA GLY A 85 -17.57 5.84 -2.78
C GLY A 85 -17.86 7.05 -3.68
N ARG A 86 -16.85 7.82 -4.05
CA ARG A 86 -16.97 8.96 -4.97
C ARG A 86 -17.35 8.53 -6.39
N ILE A 87 -16.67 7.50 -6.91
CA ILE A 87 -16.98 6.95 -8.25
C ILE A 87 -18.44 6.50 -8.32
N HIS A 88 -18.86 5.70 -7.35
CA HIS A 88 -20.23 5.20 -7.31
C HIS A 88 -21.26 6.33 -7.22
N SER A 89 -21.05 7.30 -6.32
CA SER A 89 -22.02 8.39 -6.09
C SER A 89 -22.02 9.44 -7.21
N ARG A 90 -20.90 9.68 -7.89
CA ARG A 90 -20.75 10.77 -8.87
C ARG A 90 -20.81 10.32 -10.31
N LEU A 91 -20.11 9.24 -10.65
CA LEU A 91 -20.02 8.77 -12.00
C LEU A 91 -21.06 7.72 -12.34
N GLN A 92 -21.57 6.98 -11.35
CA GLN A 92 -22.49 5.86 -11.53
C GLN A 92 -21.95 4.85 -12.57
N GLN A 93 -20.65 4.64 -12.56
CA GLN A 93 -19.92 3.76 -13.46
C GLN A 93 -19.29 2.62 -12.68
N ASP A 94 -19.09 1.49 -13.35
CA ASP A 94 -18.43 0.31 -12.78
C ASP A 94 -16.91 0.42 -12.95
N ILE A 95 -16.31 1.35 -12.19
CA ILE A 95 -14.87 1.53 -12.08
C ILE A 95 -14.49 1.23 -10.65
N GLU A 96 -13.47 0.43 -10.45
CA GLU A 96 -12.96 0.07 -9.12
C GLU A 96 -11.57 0.67 -8.85
N ALA A 97 -11.45 1.38 -7.75
CA ALA A 97 -10.17 1.78 -7.22
C ALA A 97 -9.60 0.67 -6.32
N LYS A 98 -8.35 0.28 -6.56
CA LYS A 98 -7.65 -0.78 -5.82
C LYS A 98 -6.39 -0.24 -5.14
N THR A 99 -5.94 -0.92 -4.12
CA THR A 99 -4.56 -0.74 -3.65
C THR A 99 -3.59 -1.55 -4.51
N PHE A 100 -2.31 -1.18 -4.52
CA PHE A 100 -1.27 -1.98 -5.21
C PHE A 100 -1.28 -3.44 -4.75
N HIS A 101 -1.47 -3.70 -3.46
CA HIS A 101 -1.56 -5.07 -2.92
C HIS A 101 -2.79 -5.82 -3.46
N ALA A 102 -3.95 -5.17 -3.51
CA ALA A 102 -5.17 -5.77 -4.05
C ALA A 102 -5.03 -6.08 -5.55
N LEU A 103 -4.42 -5.17 -6.31
CA LEU A 103 -4.12 -5.38 -7.72
C LEU A 103 -3.14 -6.55 -7.92
N ALA A 104 -2.05 -6.61 -7.15
CA ALA A 104 -1.08 -7.70 -7.22
C ALA A 104 -1.73 -9.06 -6.96
N LEU A 105 -2.59 -9.16 -5.93
CA LEU A 105 -3.36 -10.37 -5.64
C LEU A 105 -4.31 -10.75 -6.78
N HIS A 106 -4.94 -9.77 -7.40
CA HIS A 106 -5.83 -9.99 -8.54
C HIS A 106 -5.05 -10.59 -9.73
N ILE A 107 -3.91 -10.00 -10.09
CA ILE A 107 -3.04 -10.49 -11.16
C ILE A 107 -2.54 -11.92 -10.87
N ILE A 108 -2.11 -12.19 -9.64
CA ILE A 108 -1.65 -13.53 -9.25
C ILE A 108 -2.79 -14.56 -9.35
N ARG A 109 -4.01 -14.19 -8.94
CA ARG A 109 -5.18 -15.06 -9.04
C ARG A 109 -5.55 -15.38 -10.48
N GLU A 110 -5.49 -14.41 -11.37
CA GLU A 110 -5.75 -14.64 -12.80
C GLU A 110 -4.66 -15.49 -13.47
N GLY A 111 -3.39 -15.26 -13.12
CA GLY A 111 -2.26 -15.96 -13.70
C GLY A 111 -2.01 -17.35 -13.13
N SER A 112 -2.55 -17.70 -11.97
CA SER A 112 -2.31 -18.98 -11.31
C SER A 112 -3.55 -19.87 -11.29
N LYS A 113 -3.35 -21.18 -11.50
CA LYS A 113 -4.44 -22.17 -11.41
C LYS A 113 -4.96 -22.38 -9.98
N LYS A 114 -4.29 -21.82 -8.96
CA LYS A 114 -4.65 -21.92 -7.55
C LYS A 114 -4.72 -20.52 -6.97
N SER A 115 -5.77 -20.22 -6.20
CA SER A 115 -5.82 -18.97 -5.44
C SER A 115 -4.66 -18.88 -4.46
N PRO A 116 -3.86 -17.81 -4.49
CA PRO A 116 -2.78 -17.64 -3.53
C PRO A 116 -3.37 -17.53 -2.12
N VAL A 117 -2.82 -18.30 -1.20
CA VAL A 117 -3.12 -18.18 0.22
C VAL A 117 -2.08 -17.27 0.83
N ILE A 118 -2.52 -16.12 1.34
CA ILE A 118 -1.64 -15.26 2.12
C ILE A 118 -1.43 -15.94 3.46
N SER A 119 -0.17 -16.15 3.85
CA SER A 119 0.15 -16.69 5.16
C SER A 119 -0.44 -15.80 6.27
N GLU A 120 -1.05 -16.40 7.28
CA GLU A 120 -1.51 -15.67 8.45
C GLU A 120 -0.37 -14.89 9.13
N LEU A 121 0.86 -15.35 8.99
CA LEU A 121 2.05 -14.66 9.50
C LEU A 121 2.32 -13.31 8.83
N GLU A 122 1.75 -13.06 7.64
CA GLU A 122 1.85 -11.74 6.98
C GLU A 122 0.86 -10.72 7.56
N THR A 123 -0.31 -11.20 7.94
CA THR A 123 -1.41 -10.33 8.39
C THR A 123 -1.49 -10.21 9.91
N ASP A 124 -1.00 -11.21 10.64
CA ASP A 124 -1.03 -11.27 12.10
C ASP A 124 0.38 -11.11 12.69
N THR A 125 0.69 -9.89 13.11
CA THR A 125 1.98 -9.56 13.73
C THR A 125 2.21 -10.33 15.03
N GLN A 126 1.16 -10.59 15.81
CA GLN A 126 1.30 -11.34 17.08
C GLN A 126 1.66 -12.81 16.83
N LYS A 127 0.99 -13.47 15.88
CA LYS A 127 1.32 -14.84 15.49
C LYS A 127 2.76 -14.94 14.97
N ARG A 128 3.17 -14.00 14.14
CA ARG A 128 4.54 -13.95 13.61
C ARG A 128 5.57 -13.77 14.71
N GLN A 129 5.35 -12.83 15.62
CA GLN A 129 6.25 -12.58 16.75
C GLN A 129 6.29 -13.78 17.71
N THR A 130 5.17 -14.43 17.97
CA THR A 130 5.11 -15.64 18.79
C THR A 130 5.91 -16.78 18.16
N LEU A 131 5.78 -16.98 16.85
CA LEU A 131 6.56 -17.99 16.13
C LEU A 131 8.07 -17.70 16.23
N LEU A 132 8.49 -16.46 15.97
CA LEU A 132 9.89 -16.05 16.05
C LEU A 132 10.46 -16.24 17.46
N LEU A 133 9.67 -15.92 18.48
CA LEU A 133 10.07 -16.08 19.87
C LEU A 133 10.27 -17.55 20.24
N ASN A 134 9.33 -18.41 19.84
CA ASN A 134 9.39 -19.84 20.12
C ASN A 134 10.60 -20.48 19.42
N GLU A 135 10.80 -20.19 18.16
CA GLU A 135 11.94 -20.68 17.38
C GLU A 135 13.29 -20.24 18.00
N TRP A 136 13.39 -18.97 18.36
CA TRP A 136 14.59 -18.45 19.01
C TRP A 136 14.86 -19.12 20.37
N ARG A 137 13.82 -19.32 21.19
CA ARG A 137 13.93 -20.02 22.48
C ARG A 137 14.32 -21.48 22.30
N GLU A 138 13.78 -22.14 21.31
CA GLU A 138 14.13 -23.52 20.98
C GLU A 138 15.60 -23.60 20.57
N GLN A 139 16.09 -22.76 19.70
CA GLN A 139 17.50 -22.72 19.30
C GLN A 139 18.43 -22.46 20.49
N CYS A 140 18.08 -21.55 21.39
CA CYS A 140 18.88 -21.28 22.59
C CYS A 140 18.88 -22.46 23.57
N SER A 141 17.75 -23.18 23.72
CA SER A 141 17.64 -24.30 24.64
C SER A 141 18.27 -25.59 24.10
N ALA A 142 18.27 -25.78 22.79
CA ALA A 142 18.73 -27.03 22.16
C ALA A 142 20.25 -27.22 22.23
N LYS A 143 21.05 -26.16 22.10
CA LYS A 143 22.51 -26.26 22.04
C LYS A 143 23.18 -25.09 22.77
N LYS A 144 24.04 -25.41 23.75
CA LYS A 144 24.83 -24.40 24.51
C LYS A 144 25.65 -23.48 23.61
N ALA A 145 26.20 -23.99 22.50
CA ALA A 145 26.96 -23.18 21.55
C ALA A 145 26.10 -22.13 20.85
N GLN A 146 24.85 -22.48 20.50
CA GLN A 146 23.91 -21.53 19.91
C GLN A 146 23.49 -20.47 20.93
N ALA A 147 23.18 -20.87 22.16
CA ALA A 147 22.90 -19.92 23.23
C ALA A 147 24.05 -18.94 23.47
N LYS A 148 25.30 -19.44 23.47
CA LYS A 148 26.48 -18.60 23.60
C LYS A 148 26.59 -17.60 22.44
N GLY A 149 26.45 -18.03 21.20
CA GLY A 149 26.49 -17.15 20.02
C GLY A 149 25.37 -16.09 20.06
N TRP A 150 24.15 -16.47 20.41
CA TRP A 150 23.06 -15.52 20.60
C TRP A 150 23.35 -14.50 21.71
N ARG A 151 23.93 -14.93 22.83
CA ARG A 151 24.30 -14.02 23.91
C ARG A 151 25.35 -12.99 23.48
N GLU A 152 26.40 -13.42 22.82
CA GLU A 152 27.46 -12.56 22.30
C GLU A 152 26.89 -11.54 21.31
N TRP A 153 26.10 -11.99 20.33
CA TRP A 153 25.46 -11.12 19.35
C TRP A 153 24.50 -10.12 20.00
N LEU A 154 23.68 -10.56 20.95
CA LEU A 154 22.76 -9.68 21.66
C LEU A 154 23.46 -8.65 22.52
N SER A 155 24.60 -9.03 23.16
CA SER A 155 25.40 -8.08 23.94
C SER A 155 25.98 -6.98 23.06
N GLU A 156 26.46 -7.32 21.86
CA GLU A 156 26.94 -6.36 20.87
C GLU A 156 25.83 -5.47 20.33
N GLU A 157 24.72 -6.07 19.88
CA GLU A 157 23.61 -5.35 19.23
C GLU A 157 22.80 -4.48 20.19
N LEU A 158 22.56 -4.98 21.44
CA LEU A 158 21.77 -4.26 22.43
C LEU A 158 22.64 -3.40 23.34
N GLN A 159 23.98 -3.57 23.31
CA GLN A 159 24.94 -2.96 24.24
C GLN A 159 24.56 -3.19 25.71
N TRP A 160 24.10 -4.40 26.02
CA TRP A 160 23.65 -4.83 27.34
C TRP A 160 24.51 -5.98 27.85
N GLU A 161 24.69 -6.04 29.14
CA GLU A 161 25.13 -7.28 29.80
C GLU A 161 23.98 -8.28 29.80
N ILE A 162 24.11 -9.33 28.99
CA ILE A 162 23.15 -10.43 28.97
C ILE A 162 23.58 -11.43 30.03
N PRO A 163 22.71 -11.79 30.99
CA PRO A 163 23.06 -12.67 32.10
C PRO A 163 23.47 -14.07 31.62
N ASP A 164 24.31 -14.72 32.40
CA ASP A 164 24.58 -16.14 32.22
C ASP A 164 23.32 -17.00 32.48
N GLY A 165 23.27 -18.17 31.85
CA GLY A 165 22.18 -19.10 32.02
C GLY A 165 21.09 -18.96 30.98
N GLU A 166 19.84 -19.15 31.39
CA GLU A 166 18.68 -19.22 30.49
C GLU A 166 18.09 -17.84 30.17
N PHE A 167 18.93 -16.90 29.69
CA PHE A 167 18.53 -15.51 29.36
C PHE A 167 17.37 -15.42 28.36
N TRP A 168 17.14 -16.45 27.56
CA TRP A 168 16.00 -16.53 26.63
C TRP A 168 14.65 -16.69 27.32
N LYS A 169 14.63 -16.92 28.65
CA LYS A 169 13.42 -16.91 29.47
C LYS A 169 13.09 -15.52 30.01
N ASP A 170 14.04 -14.57 29.96
CA ASP A 170 13.79 -13.20 30.36
C ASP A 170 12.85 -12.49 29.39
N GLU A 171 11.79 -11.91 29.93
CA GLU A 171 10.71 -11.33 29.12
C GLU A 171 11.14 -10.04 28.40
N LYS A 172 12.01 -9.23 29.02
CA LYS A 172 12.52 -7.99 28.43
C LYS A 172 13.47 -8.29 27.26
N ILE A 173 14.35 -9.27 27.44
CA ILE A 173 15.25 -9.73 26.38
C ILE A 173 14.42 -10.32 25.24
N SER A 174 13.49 -11.21 25.56
CA SER A 174 12.58 -11.86 24.60
C SER A 174 11.83 -10.86 23.74
N THR A 175 11.24 -9.83 24.33
CA THR A 175 10.49 -8.77 23.61
C THR A 175 11.39 -8.01 22.65
N LYS A 176 12.61 -7.65 23.07
CA LYS A 176 13.55 -6.91 22.21
C LYS A 176 14.08 -7.77 21.06
N VAL A 177 14.40 -9.02 21.34
CA VAL A 177 14.87 -9.97 20.29
C VAL A 177 13.78 -10.16 19.25
N THR A 178 12.55 -10.40 19.67
CA THR A 178 11.43 -10.62 18.76
C THR A 178 11.18 -9.39 17.87
N ALA A 179 11.21 -8.20 18.43
CA ALA A 179 11.05 -6.96 17.67
C ALA A 179 12.18 -6.76 16.64
N ARG A 180 13.42 -7.11 16.99
CA ARG A 180 14.59 -7.05 16.10
C ARG A 180 14.48 -8.06 14.95
N LEU A 181 14.16 -9.30 15.26
CA LEU A 181 13.98 -10.35 14.26
C LEU A 181 12.85 -10.02 13.28
N ASP A 182 11.73 -9.51 13.78
CA ASP A 182 10.59 -9.10 12.95
C ASP A 182 10.97 -7.95 11.99
N ARG A 183 11.70 -6.95 12.49
CA ARG A 183 12.22 -5.85 11.68
C ARG A 183 13.21 -6.36 10.63
N TRP A 184 14.11 -7.25 11.01
CA TRP A 184 15.11 -7.81 10.11
C TRP A 184 14.47 -8.61 8.98
N LEU A 185 13.49 -9.46 9.28
CA LEU A 185 12.71 -10.18 8.28
C LEU A 185 11.99 -9.22 7.32
N SER A 186 11.42 -8.14 7.84
CA SER A 186 10.77 -7.13 7.01
C SER A 186 11.74 -6.46 6.04
N LEU A 187 12.95 -6.12 6.50
CA LEU A 187 14.01 -5.55 5.66
C LEU A 187 14.49 -6.52 4.59
N MET A 188 14.71 -7.80 4.93
CA MET A 188 15.11 -8.82 3.96
C MET A 188 14.07 -8.99 2.83
N ARG A 189 12.79 -8.93 3.17
CA ARG A 189 11.71 -9.01 2.17
C ARG A 189 11.68 -7.79 1.25
N MET A 190 11.92 -6.59 1.79
CA MET A 190 11.95 -5.36 0.99
C MET A 190 13.11 -5.32 0.00
N HIS A 191 14.24 -5.92 0.34
CA HIS A 191 15.43 -5.94 -0.52
C HIS A 191 15.50 -7.18 -1.44
N GLY A 192 14.43 -7.99 -1.48
CA GLY A 192 14.33 -9.21 -2.26
C GLY A 192 15.58 -10.05 -2.05
N GLY A 193 15.56 -11.06 -1.21
CA GLY A 193 16.75 -11.83 -0.82
C GLY A 193 17.69 -12.13 -1.98
N SER A 194 18.51 -11.14 -2.34
CA SER A 194 19.64 -11.34 -3.24
C SER A 194 20.65 -12.14 -2.45
N GLN A 195 20.75 -13.41 -2.81
CA GLN A 195 21.86 -14.27 -2.45
C GLN A 195 23.18 -13.66 -2.92
#